data_667877bcb888166fbac6258c0e715b57
#
_entry.id   667877bcb888166fbac6258c0e715b57
#
_cell.length_a   1.000
_cell.length_b   1.000
_cell.length_c   1.000
_cell.angle_alpha   90.00
_cell.angle_beta   90.00
_cell.angle_gamma   90.00
#
_symmetry.space_group_name_H-M   'P 1'
#
loop_
_entity.id
_entity.type
_entity.pdbx_description
1 polymer ?
#
loop_
_entity_poly.entity_id
_entity_poly.type
_entity_poly.pdbx_seq_one_letter_code
_entity_poly.pdbx_strand_id
1 'polypeptide(L)'
;MQGHAAANLMPVIAANRIGRDEVTTSPENGGQSSALVFYGSSFMTDETGELKACASRDQEEILTGVYDLDDLADKRLEWGPFRDRRPEMYLKITQ
;
A
#
# COMPACT_ATOMS: atom_id res chain seq x y z
N MET A 1 -2.15 -1.15 -5.77
CA MET A 1 -2.28 -0.33 -4.54
C MET A 1 -2.92 1.04 -4.77
N GLN A 2 -2.60 1.73 -5.86
CA GLN A 2 -3.26 3.01 -6.20
C GLN A 2 -4.78 2.88 -6.27
N GLY A 3 -5.28 1.78 -6.83
CA GLY A 3 -6.72 1.50 -6.87
C GLY A 3 -7.37 1.40 -5.49
N HIS A 4 -6.67 0.86 -4.50
CA HIS A 4 -7.16 0.81 -3.12
C HIS A 4 -7.25 2.21 -2.50
N ALA A 5 -6.28 3.07 -2.78
CA ALA A 5 -6.31 4.47 -2.33
C ALA A 5 -7.52 5.20 -2.91
N ALA A 6 -7.71 5.12 -4.22
CA ALA A 6 -8.82 5.77 -4.91
C ALA A 6 -10.19 5.23 -4.46
N ALA A 7 -10.33 3.90 -4.35
CA ALA A 7 -11.59 3.28 -3.97
C ALA A 7 -12.01 3.62 -2.53
N ASN A 8 -11.05 3.81 -1.65
CA ASN A 8 -11.31 4.12 -0.24
C ASN A 8 -11.18 5.61 0.10
N LEU A 9 -10.80 6.44 -0.86
CA LEU A 9 -10.53 7.88 -0.68
C LEU A 9 -9.56 8.11 0.48
N MET A 10 -8.48 7.34 0.51
CA MET A 10 -7.47 7.40 1.56
C MET A 10 -6.08 7.25 0.96
N PRO A 11 -5.09 7.97 1.52
CA PRO A 11 -3.70 7.74 1.15
C PRO A 11 -3.27 6.31 1.47
N VAL A 12 -2.39 5.77 0.64
CA VAL A 12 -1.72 4.50 0.89
C VAL A 12 -0.22 4.77 0.96
N ILE A 13 0.39 4.30 2.03
CA ILE A 13 1.84 4.38 2.24
C ILE A 13 2.34 2.95 2.32
N ALA A 14 3.19 2.58 1.37
CA ALA A 14 3.73 1.23 1.29
C ALA A 14 5.24 1.28 1.32
N ALA A 15 5.83 0.54 2.25
CA ALA A 15 7.27 0.37 2.36
C ALA A 15 7.67 -1.02 1.86
N ASN A 16 8.64 -1.06 0.99
CA ASN A 16 9.20 -2.31 0.51
C ASN A 16 10.71 -2.34 0.75
N ARG A 17 11.24 -3.54 0.79
CA ARG A 17 12.65 -3.82 0.99
C ARG A 17 13.41 -3.71 -0.34
N ILE A 18 14.68 -3.35 -0.26
CA ILE A 18 15.62 -3.39 -1.38
C ILE A 18 16.70 -4.42 -1.09
N GLY A 19 17.46 -4.75 -2.12
CA GLY A 19 18.64 -5.59 -2.01
C GLY A 19 18.38 -7.06 -2.33
N ARG A 20 19.45 -7.84 -2.21
CA ARG A 20 19.44 -9.26 -2.46
C ARG A 20 19.56 -10.03 -1.14
N ASP A 21 18.70 -10.99 -0.96
CA ASP A 21 18.71 -11.86 0.19
C ASP A 21 19.04 -13.29 -0.27
N GLU A 22 20.06 -13.90 0.32
CA GLU A 22 20.48 -15.24 -0.02
C GLU A 22 20.40 -16.15 1.21
N VAL A 23 19.79 -17.31 1.01
CA VAL A 23 19.80 -18.39 2.00
C VAL A 23 20.72 -19.47 1.49
N THR A 24 21.81 -19.71 2.22
CA THR A 24 22.76 -20.76 1.89
C THR A 24 22.28 -22.09 2.44
N THR A 25 22.69 -23.19 1.79
CA THR A 25 22.39 -24.54 2.24
C THR A 25 22.98 -24.78 3.62
N SER A 26 22.16 -25.21 4.60
CA SER A 26 22.58 -25.61 5.92
C SER A 26 21.71 -26.76 6.42
N PRO A 27 22.21 -27.56 7.40
CA PRO A 27 21.39 -28.63 8.01
C PRO A 27 20.15 -28.11 8.71
N GLU A 28 20.20 -26.87 9.23
CA GLU A 28 19.12 -26.24 9.99
C GLU A 28 17.91 -25.85 9.12
N ASN A 29 18.15 -25.57 7.84
CA ASN A 29 17.05 -25.20 6.90
C ASN A 29 16.65 -26.35 5.97
N GLY A 30 17.03 -27.57 6.29
CA GLY A 30 16.71 -28.72 5.47
C GLY A 30 17.51 -28.85 4.18
N GLY A 31 18.67 -28.22 4.10
CA GLY A 31 19.50 -28.22 2.88
C GLY A 31 19.00 -27.35 1.76
N GLN A 32 18.11 -26.41 2.04
CA GLN A 32 17.55 -25.50 1.04
C GLN A 32 18.45 -24.30 0.80
N SER A 33 18.48 -23.84 -0.44
CA SER A 33 19.11 -22.57 -0.80
C SER A 33 18.18 -21.76 -1.69
N SER A 34 18.21 -20.46 -1.51
CA SER A 34 17.42 -19.54 -2.34
C SER A 34 18.07 -18.17 -2.39
N ALA A 35 17.74 -17.43 -3.42
CA ALA A 35 18.13 -16.02 -3.56
C ALA A 35 16.93 -15.23 -4.03
N LEU A 36 16.69 -14.08 -3.38
CA LEU A 36 15.57 -13.22 -3.70
C LEU A 36 16.07 -11.78 -3.79
N VAL A 37 15.71 -11.11 -4.91
CA VAL A 37 16.01 -9.70 -5.10
C VAL A 37 14.74 -8.90 -4.83
N PHE A 38 14.81 -7.99 -3.86
CA PHE A 38 13.72 -7.09 -3.53
C PHE A 38 13.81 -5.83 -4.39
N TYR A 39 12.70 -5.45 -4.99
CA TYR A 39 12.67 -4.38 -5.99
C TYR A 39 12.38 -2.99 -5.42
N GLY A 40 12.26 -2.85 -4.10
CA GLY A 40 12.01 -1.56 -3.48
C GLY A 40 10.74 -0.90 -3.97
N SER A 41 10.87 0.28 -4.55
CA SER A 41 9.74 1.04 -5.10
C SER A 41 8.69 1.37 -4.05
N SER A 42 9.11 1.66 -2.83
CA SER A 42 8.23 2.18 -1.78
C SER A 42 7.56 3.46 -2.26
N PHE A 43 6.32 3.67 -1.87
CA PHE A 43 5.57 4.80 -2.40
C PHE A 43 4.56 5.36 -1.41
N MET A 44 4.12 6.58 -1.70
CA MET A 44 3.04 7.27 -1.01
C MET A 44 2.05 7.78 -2.04
N THR A 45 0.76 7.55 -1.80
CA THR A 45 -0.30 8.11 -2.65
C THR A 45 -1.09 9.18 -1.89
N ASP A 46 -1.85 9.98 -2.63
CA ASP A 46 -2.92 10.79 -2.06
C ASP A 46 -4.24 10.00 -2.03
N GLU A 47 -5.30 10.67 -1.62
CA GLU A 47 -6.65 10.08 -1.51
C GLU A 47 -7.30 9.78 -2.86
N THR A 48 -6.76 10.29 -3.95
CA THR A 48 -7.24 9.99 -5.31
C THR A 48 -6.51 8.82 -5.96
N GLY A 49 -5.48 8.29 -5.30
CA GLY A 49 -4.63 7.22 -5.81
C GLY A 49 -3.45 7.72 -6.62
N GLU A 50 -3.26 9.03 -6.73
CA GLU A 50 -2.11 9.61 -7.42
C GLU A 50 -0.85 9.48 -6.56
N LEU A 51 0.28 9.15 -7.21
CA LEU A 51 1.56 9.02 -6.50
C LEU A 51 2.09 10.38 -6.08
N LYS A 52 2.29 10.58 -4.78
CA LYS A 52 2.95 11.76 -4.22
C LYS A 52 4.46 11.62 -4.19
N ALA A 53 4.94 10.42 -3.90
CA ALA A 53 6.35 10.12 -3.84
C ALA A 53 6.57 8.64 -4.13
N CYS A 54 7.70 8.33 -4.75
CA CYS A 54 8.10 6.96 -5.04
C CYS A 54 9.61 6.84 -4.86
N ALA A 55 10.03 5.83 -4.12
CA ALA A 55 11.43 5.54 -3.91
C ALA A 55 12.02 4.78 -5.09
N SER A 56 13.33 4.74 -5.17
CA SER A 56 14.05 3.98 -6.18
C SER A 56 13.93 2.47 -5.93
N ARG A 57 14.38 1.69 -6.90
CA ARG A 57 14.32 0.23 -6.82
C ARG A 57 15.50 -0.38 -6.08
N ASP A 58 16.57 0.35 -5.92
CA ASP A 58 17.87 -0.19 -5.51
C ASP A 58 18.61 0.63 -4.46
N GLN A 59 18.07 1.76 -4.04
CA GLN A 59 18.71 2.65 -3.06
C GLN A 59 17.85 2.80 -1.81
N GLU A 60 18.53 2.88 -0.68
CA GLU A 60 17.90 3.21 0.60
C GLU A 60 17.54 4.70 0.61
N GLU A 61 16.28 5.00 0.89
CA GLU A 61 15.74 6.36 0.85
C GLU A 61 14.75 6.59 1.99
N ILE A 62 14.61 7.87 2.35
CA ILE A 62 13.56 8.34 3.26
C ILE A 62 12.58 9.17 2.43
N LEU A 63 11.32 8.75 2.41
CA LEU A 63 10.23 9.53 1.81
C LEU A 63 9.47 10.26 2.91
N THR A 64 9.15 11.53 2.65
CA THR A 64 8.34 12.33 3.56
C THR A 64 7.14 12.91 2.82
N GLY A 65 6.02 13.02 3.52
CA GLY A 65 4.82 13.61 2.96
C GLY A 65 3.96 14.21 4.07
N VAL A 66 3.16 15.19 3.71
CA VAL A 66 2.23 15.85 4.62
C VAL A 66 0.80 15.55 4.17
N TYR A 67 -0.03 15.15 5.12
CA TYR A 67 -1.44 14.85 4.89
C TYR A 67 -2.29 15.64 5.87
N ASP A 68 -3.28 16.35 5.33
CA ASP A 68 -4.30 17.02 6.12
C ASP A 68 -5.47 16.07 6.34
N LEU A 69 -5.60 15.55 7.54
CA LEU A 69 -6.62 14.55 7.87
C LEU A 69 -8.03 15.13 7.86
N ASP A 70 -8.19 16.40 8.21
CA ASP A 70 -9.50 17.06 8.17
C ASP A 70 -9.98 17.23 6.72
N ASP A 71 -9.07 17.63 5.81
CA ASP A 71 -9.38 17.73 4.39
C ASP A 71 -9.74 16.36 3.79
N LEU A 72 -9.05 15.30 4.22
CA LEU A 72 -9.38 13.93 3.81
C LEU A 72 -10.78 13.54 4.27
N ALA A 73 -11.16 13.87 5.50
CA ALA A 73 -12.48 13.58 6.02
C ALA A 73 -13.57 14.30 5.21
N ASP A 74 -13.34 15.56 4.88
CA ASP A 74 -14.26 16.36 4.06
C ASP A 74 -14.43 15.78 2.66
N LYS A 75 -13.33 15.37 2.02
CA LYS A 75 -13.36 14.75 0.68
C LYS A 75 -14.10 13.42 0.69
N ARG A 76 -13.97 12.62 1.73
CA ARG A 76 -14.69 11.36 1.87
C ARG A 76 -16.20 11.57 2.02
N LEU A 77 -16.61 12.63 2.70
CA LEU A 77 -18.01 13.01 2.81
C LEU A 77 -18.56 13.54 1.47
N GLU A 78 -17.76 14.31 0.74
CA GLU A 78 -18.14 14.89 -0.54
C GLU A 78 -18.40 13.82 -1.60
N TRP A 79 -17.51 12.84 -1.74
CA TRP A 79 -17.68 11.74 -2.69
C TRP A 79 -18.65 10.67 -2.19
N GLY A 80 -18.71 10.45 -0.89
CA GLY A 80 -19.70 9.64 -0.20
C GLY A 80 -19.78 8.14 -0.52
N PRO A 81 -18.71 7.43 -0.93
CA PRO A 81 -18.85 6.00 -1.27
C PRO A 81 -19.25 5.11 -0.08
N PHE A 82 -18.87 5.47 1.13
CA PHE A 82 -19.26 4.74 2.34
C PHE A 82 -20.62 5.19 2.87
N ARG A 83 -20.92 6.49 2.80
CA ARG A 83 -22.21 7.05 3.20
C ARG A 83 -23.35 6.46 2.37
N ASP A 84 -23.14 6.32 1.07
CA ASP A 84 -24.16 5.96 0.09
C ASP A 84 -24.29 4.44 -0.12
N ARG A 85 -23.62 3.65 0.71
CA ARG A 85 -23.77 2.19 0.68
C ARG A 85 -25.23 1.78 0.95
N ARG A 86 -25.62 0.69 0.33
CA ARG A 86 -26.95 0.10 0.49
C ARG A 86 -26.84 -1.28 1.16
N PRO A 87 -26.49 -1.36 2.47
CA PRO A 87 -26.28 -2.67 3.14
C PRO A 87 -27.49 -3.59 3.04
N GLU A 88 -28.70 -3.01 3.01
CA GLU A 88 -29.93 -3.77 2.87
C GLU A 88 -30.03 -4.54 1.55
N MET A 89 -29.25 -4.13 0.54
CA MET A 89 -29.19 -4.82 -0.75
C MET A 89 -28.15 -5.93 -0.80
N TYR A 90 -27.32 -6.05 0.24
CA TYR A 90 -26.17 -6.96 0.25
C TYR A 90 -26.37 -8.19 1.14
N LEU A 91 -27.58 -8.44 1.60
CA LEU A 91 -27.89 -9.50 2.59
C LEU A 91 -27.31 -10.86 2.23
N LYS A 92 -27.33 -11.22 0.94
CA LYS A 92 -26.81 -12.52 0.47
C LYS A 92 -25.29 -12.66 0.60
N ILE A 93 -24.56 -11.56 0.60
CA ILE A 93 -23.10 -11.59 0.66
C ILE A 93 -22.56 -11.21 2.03
N THR A 94 -23.42 -10.73 2.93
CA THR A 94 -23.03 -10.33 4.29
C THR A 94 -23.46 -11.33 5.36
N GLN A 95 -24.12 -12.39 4.96
CA GLN A 95 -24.55 -13.48 5.87
C GLN A 95 -23.50 -14.57 6.02
#